data_e8f55ca5b5e637b8da8840c9f407c9e7
#
_entry.id   e8f55ca5b5e637b8da8840c9f407c9e7
#
_cell.length_a   1.000
_cell.length_b   1.000
_cell.length_c   1.000
_cell.angle_alpha   90.00
_cell.angle_beta   90.00
_cell.angle_gamma   90.00
#
_symmetry.space_group_name_H-M   'P 1'
#
loop_
_entity.id
_entity.type
_entity.pdbx_description
1 polymer ?
#
loop_
_entity_poly.entity_id
_entity_poly.type
_entity_poly.pdbx_seq_one_letter_code
_entity_poly.pdbx_strand_id
1 'polypeptide(L)'
;MGAPPALLVIESAARPRPELRELLGAERAARVERLLVRRAMEWRDALGVGPVSVAGDDEAVSDALARVFAESVGDGALVVVWPVLPCWRAEHAFSVLDDLAAGCEASVAPVFDHGLYLLALARPIPAVLALPGETWDSPNATGLVLAPINEAGAQVGLVRPERALRRTGDVRAALADPLLDDELRELLAG
;
A
#
# COMPACT_ATOMS: atom_id res chain seq x y z
N MET A 1 14.78 11.96 -18.44
CA MET A 1 14.55 10.88 -17.48
C MET A 1 14.23 11.58 -16.18
N GLY A 2 13.01 11.48 -15.66
CA GLY A 2 12.59 12.13 -14.42
C GLY A 2 13.34 11.58 -13.20
N ALA A 3 13.22 12.24 -12.05
CA ALA A 3 13.74 11.73 -10.80
C ALA A 3 13.05 10.39 -10.46
N PRO A 4 13.77 9.42 -9.85
CA PRO A 4 13.14 8.17 -9.42
C PRO A 4 12.05 8.45 -8.39
N PRO A 5 10.94 7.69 -8.40
CA PRO A 5 9.87 7.88 -7.43
C PRO A 5 10.35 7.58 -6.01
N ALA A 6 9.83 8.31 -5.03
CA ALA A 6 10.00 7.98 -3.61
C ALA A 6 9.02 6.87 -3.20
N LEU A 7 9.39 6.06 -2.21
CA LEU A 7 8.54 5.02 -1.63
C LEU A 7 8.19 5.37 -0.18
N LEU A 8 6.90 5.35 0.14
CA LEU A 8 6.39 5.45 1.51
C LEU A 8 5.71 4.14 1.88
N VAL A 9 6.15 3.50 2.96
CA VAL A 9 5.54 2.28 3.50
C VAL A 9 4.73 2.64 4.75
N ILE A 10 3.45 2.29 4.77
CA ILE A 10 2.54 2.50 5.91
C ILE A 10 2.59 1.24 6.78
N GLU A 11 3.51 1.20 7.73
CA GLU A 11 3.80 0.02 8.55
C GLU A 11 2.58 -0.44 9.37
N SER A 12 1.85 0.50 9.94
CA SER A 12 0.64 0.22 10.74
C SER A 12 -0.40 -0.62 10.00
N ALA A 13 -0.46 -0.53 8.67
CA ALA A 13 -1.40 -1.30 7.84
C ALA A 13 -1.06 -2.81 7.77
N ALA A 14 0.18 -3.20 8.05
CA ALA A 14 0.57 -4.61 8.10
C ALA A 14 0.03 -5.35 9.32
N ARG A 15 -0.47 -4.63 10.33
CA ARG A 15 -0.96 -5.24 11.56
C ARG A 15 -2.15 -6.15 11.31
N PRO A 16 -2.06 -7.42 11.72
CA PRO A 16 -3.19 -8.31 11.63
C PRO A 16 -4.37 -7.79 12.46
N ARG A 17 -5.56 -7.81 11.88
CA ARG A 17 -6.79 -7.47 12.61
C ARG A 17 -7.01 -8.43 13.78
N PRO A 18 -7.80 -8.06 14.80
CA PRO A 18 -7.99 -8.87 16.02
C PRO A 18 -8.34 -10.32 15.72
N GLU A 19 -9.24 -10.58 14.77
CA GLU A 19 -9.62 -11.94 14.33
C GLU A 19 -8.43 -12.76 13.82
N LEU A 20 -7.58 -12.16 12.98
CA LEU A 20 -6.40 -12.82 12.45
C LEU A 20 -5.33 -13.03 13.54
N ARG A 21 -5.20 -12.07 14.44
CA ARG A 21 -4.29 -12.14 15.58
C ARG A 21 -4.70 -13.24 16.57
N GLU A 22 -6.01 -13.42 16.79
CA GLU A 22 -6.56 -14.50 17.60
C GLU A 22 -6.29 -15.86 16.95
N LEU A 23 -6.51 -15.99 15.65
CA LEU A 23 -6.23 -17.21 14.88
C LEU A 23 -4.76 -17.62 14.92
N LEU A 24 -3.85 -16.68 14.69
CA LEU A 24 -2.42 -16.97 14.57
C LEU A 24 -1.69 -17.03 15.91
N GLY A 25 -2.24 -16.40 16.95
CA GLY A 25 -1.54 -16.08 18.18
C GLY A 25 -0.58 -14.90 18.02
N ALA A 26 -0.25 -14.23 19.12
CA ALA A 26 0.47 -12.95 19.11
C ALA A 26 1.85 -13.02 18.42
N GLU A 27 2.60 -14.07 18.68
CA GLU A 27 3.97 -14.22 18.14
C GLU A 27 3.95 -14.40 16.61
N ARG A 28 3.11 -15.30 16.09
CA ARG A 28 2.99 -15.51 14.64
C ARG A 28 2.41 -14.30 13.95
N ALA A 29 1.41 -13.66 14.53
CA ALA A 29 0.85 -12.42 14.01
C ALA A 29 1.94 -11.34 13.82
N ALA A 30 2.80 -11.15 14.82
CA ALA A 30 3.93 -10.22 14.73
C ALA A 30 4.98 -10.64 13.68
N ARG A 31 5.17 -11.94 13.45
CA ARG A 31 6.06 -12.41 12.36
C ARG A 31 5.46 -12.15 10.98
N VAL A 32 4.16 -12.37 10.81
CA VAL A 32 3.43 -12.03 9.57
C VAL A 32 3.56 -10.55 9.27
N GLU A 33 3.30 -9.68 10.26
CA GLU A 33 3.44 -8.23 10.13
C GLU A 33 4.83 -7.84 9.62
N ARG A 34 5.89 -8.28 10.31
CA ARG A 34 7.27 -8.00 9.88
C ARG A 34 7.59 -8.52 8.49
N LEU A 35 7.07 -9.68 8.12
CA LEU A 35 7.27 -10.25 6.80
C LEU A 35 6.62 -9.41 5.71
N LEU A 36 5.37 -8.96 5.91
CA LEU A 36 4.68 -8.11 4.96
C LEU A 36 5.38 -6.76 4.75
N VAL A 37 5.83 -6.12 5.85
CA VAL A 37 6.61 -4.88 5.78
C VAL A 37 7.92 -5.09 5.05
N ARG A 38 8.68 -6.15 5.39
CA ARG A 38 9.93 -6.48 4.71
C ARG A 38 9.74 -6.61 3.20
N ARG A 39 8.69 -7.30 2.75
CA ARG A 39 8.40 -7.46 1.33
C ARG A 39 8.03 -6.16 0.63
N ALA A 40 7.27 -5.32 1.29
CA ALA A 40 6.99 -3.99 0.76
C ALA A 40 8.28 -3.17 0.59
N MET A 41 9.24 -3.33 1.50
CA MET A 41 10.56 -2.68 1.40
C MET A 41 11.44 -3.26 0.28
N GLU A 42 11.35 -4.57 0.01
CA GLU A 42 12.08 -5.23 -1.09
C GLU A 42 11.68 -4.70 -2.47
N TRP A 43 10.49 -4.13 -2.62
CA TRP A 43 10.07 -3.46 -3.85
C TRP A 43 10.94 -2.27 -4.24
N ARG A 44 11.61 -1.65 -3.29
CA ARG A 44 12.56 -0.58 -3.57
C ARG A 44 13.52 -0.94 -4.70
N ASP A 45 14.10 -2.12 -4.59
CA ASP A 45 15.14 -2.56 -5.55
C ASP A 45 14.50 -2.95 -6.89
N ALA A 46 13.33 -3.59 -6.88
CA ALA A 46 12.60 -3.98 -8.08
C ALA A 46 12.11 -2.78 -8.89
N LEU A 47 11.74 -1.67 -8.23
CA LEU A 47 11.19 -0.47 -8.85
C LEU A 47 12.26 0.57 -9.22
N GLY A 48 13.50 0.38 -8.78
CA GLY A 48 14.54 1.40 -8.92
C GLY A 48 14.12 2.74 -8.25
N VAL A 49 13.34 2.65 -7.16
CA VAL A 49 12.87 3.85 -6.44
C VAL A 49 14.00 4.54 -5.69
N GLY A 50 13.83 5.83 -5.46
CA GLY A 50 14.75 6.69 -4.72
C GLY A 50 14.62 6.50 -3.20
N PRO A 51 14.40 7.58 -2.44
CA PRO A 51 14.29 7.53 -0.98
C PRO A 51 13.13 6.62 -0.53
N VAL A 52 13.36 5.88 0.55
CA VAL A 52 12.33 5.08 1.22
C VAL A 52 12.06 5.70 2.59
N SER A 53 10.78 5.94 2.87
CA SER A 53 10.28 6.40 4.16
C SER A 53 9.31 5.38 4.74
N VAL A 54 9.22 5.31 6.05
CA VAL A 54 8.26 4.47 6.76
C VAL A 54 7.41 5.37 7.65
N ALA A 55 6.10 5.18 7.60
CA ALA A 55 5.16 5.78 8.56
C ALA A 55 4.82 4.74 9.63
N GLY A 56 5.20 5.02 10.85
CA GLY A 56 4.88 4.19 12.01
C GLY A 56 3.47 4.45 12.54
N ASP A 57 3.22 3.92 13.76
CA ASP A 57 1.89 3.97 14.36
C ASP A 57 1.44 5.33 14.84
N ASP A 58 2.39 6.17 15.19
CA ASP A 58 2.13 7.49 15.79
C ASP A 58 2.00 8.59 14.72
N GLU A 59 2.21 8.26 13.44
CA GLU A 59 2.12 9.21 12.34
C GLU A 59 0.87 8.97 11.50
N ALA A 60 0.02 9.99 11.37
CA ALA A 60 -1.12 9.91 10.46
C ALA A 60 -0.65 9.79 9.00
N VAL A 61 -1.35 8.99 8.20
CA VAL A 61 -1.00 8.77 6.78
C VAL A 61 -0.88 10.08 6.01
N SER A 62 -1.79 11.03 6.26
CA SER A 62 -1.78 12.35 5.61
C SER A 62 -0.54 13.16 5.96
N ASP A 63 -0.09 13.10 7.22
CA ASP A 63 1.12 13.79 7.68
C ASP A 63 2.37 13.15 7.06
N ALA A 64 2.42 11.81 7.02
CA ALA A 64 3.48 11.07 6.35
C ALA A 64 3.57 11.41 4.86
N LEU A 65 2.44 11.49 4.15
CA LEU A 65 2.39 11.90 2.75
C LEU A 65 2.93 13.31 2.56
N ALA A 66 2.47 14.26 3.36
CA ALA A 66 2.92 15.67 3.29
C ALA A 66 4.42 15.79 3.58
N ARG A 67 4.91 15.10 4.60
CA ARG A 67 6.33 15.07 4.96
C ARG A 67 7.19 14.51 3.82
N VAL A 68 6.82 13.36 3.26
CA VAL A 68 7.62 12.71 2.22
C VAL A 68 7.64 13.55 0.94
N PHE A 69 6.54 14.19 0.56
CA PHE A 69 6.54 15.15 -0.55
C PHE A 69 7.48 16.32 -0.29
N ALA A 70 7.48 16.88 0.91
CA ALA A 70 8.35 18.01 1.24
C ALA A 70 9.84 17.65 1.27
N GLU A 71 10.17 16.45 1.75
CA GLU A 71 11.57 16.08 2.06
C GLU A 71 12.25 15.26 0.97
N SER A 72 11.49 14.42 0.24
CA SER A 72 12.08 13.33 -0.51
C SER A 72 11.68 13.26 -1.98
N VAL A 73 10.57 13.86 -2.37
CA VAL A 73 10.03 13.66 -3.73
C VAL A 73 10.62 14.65 -4.73
N GLY A 74 10.87 15.89 -4.31
CA GLY A 74 11.28 16.95 -5.25
C GLY A 74 10.33 17.03 -6.44
N ASP A 75 10.85 16.83 -7.66
CA ASP A 75 10.08 16.79 -8.91
C ASP A 75 9.66 15.36 -9.30
N GLY A 76 9.86 14.36 -8.43
CA GLY A 76 9.52 12.96 -8.68
C GLY A 76 8.10 12.61 -8.26
N ALA A 77 7.75 11.34 -8.45
CA ALA A 77 6.49 10.76 -7.99
C ALA A 77 6.64 10.14 -6.59
N LEU A 78 5.53 9.97 -5.89
CA LEU A 78 5.44 9.22 -4.65
C LEU A 78 4.63 7.94 -4.86
N VAL A 79 5.19 6.80 -4.46
CA VAL A 79 4.47 5.53 -4.35
C VAL A 79 4.26 5.20 -2.87
N VAL A 80 3.02 4.99 -2.48
CA VAL A 80 2.62 4.65 -1.11
C VAL A 80 2.18 3.20 -1.08
N VAL A 81 2.70 2.43 -0.13
CA VAL A 81 2.41 1.00 0.02
C VAL A 81 1.78 0.73 1.38
N TRP A 82 0.64 0.07 1.35
CA TRP A 82 0.05 -0.59 2.51
C TRP A 82 0.42 -2.07 2.44
N PRO A 83 1.29 -2.58 3.32
CA PRO A 83 1.82 -3.94 3.25
C PRO A 83 0.79 -4.97 3.73
N VAL A 84 -0.30 -5.12 2.98
CA VAL A 84 -1.47 -5.95 3.34
C VAL A 84 -1.65 -7.18 2.44
N LEU A 85 -0.89 -7.28 1.33
CA LEU A 85 -1.06 -8.38 0.39
C LEU A 85 -0.26 -9.63 0.81
N PRO A 86 -0.88 -10.82 0.80
CA PRO A 86 -0.15 -12.08 1.02
C PRO A 86 0.81 -12.40 -0.13
N CYS A 87 0.45 -12.06 -1.37
CA CYS A 87 1.24 -12.31 -2.57
C CYS A 87 1.66 -10.98 -3.21
N TRP A 88 2.84 -10.51 -2.85
CA TRP A 88 3.44 -9.34 -3.46
C TRP A 88 4.10 -9.70 -4.78
N ARG A 89 3.81 -8.94 -5.84
CA ARG A 89 4.41 -9.12 -7.17
C ARG A 89 4.89 -7.77 -7.69
N ALA A 90 5.99 -7.81 -8.45
CA ALA A 90 6.53 -6.60 -9.07
C ALA A 90 5.51 -5.92 -10.01
N GLU A 91 4.65 -6.72 -10.66
CA GLU A 91 3.61 -6.24 -11.58
C GLU A 91 2.63 -5.27 -10.91
N HIS A 92 2.34 -5.43 -9.61
CA HIS A 92 1.48 -4.49 -8.88
C HIS A 92 2.05 -3.08 -8.87
N ALA A 93 3.35 -2.97 -8.66
CA ALA A 93 4.04 -1.71 -8.62
C ALA A 93 4.31 -1.14 -10.01
N PHE A 94 4.67 -1.99 -10.99
CA PHE A 94 4.82 -1.56 -12.38
C PHE A 94 3.51 -0.99 -12.92
N SER A 95 2.35 -1.58 -12.59
CA SER A 95 1.07 -1.07 -13.04
C SER A 95 0.82 0.38 -12.63
N VAL A 96 1.14 0.77 -11.38
CA VAL A 96 0.97 2.17 -10.96
C VAL A 96 2.00 3.10 -11.60
N LEU A 97 3.22 2.63 -11.86
CA LEU A 97 4.24 3.42 -12.54
C LEU A 97 3.93 3.58 -14.03
N ASP A 98 3.37 2.56 -14.67
CA ASP A 98 2.93 2.63 -16.06
C ASP A 98 1.78 3.63 -16.24
N ASP A 99 0.82 3.67 -15.30
CA ASP A 99 -0.23 4.70 -15.29
C ASP A 99 0.36 6.12 -15.21
N LEU A 100 1.33 6.34 -14.30
CA LEU A 100 2.00 7.64 -14.22
C LEU A 100 2.78 7.97 -15.49
N ALA A 101 3.46 6.99 -16.08
CA ALA A 101 4.19 7.16 -17.34
C ALA A 101 3.24 7.44 -18.52
N ALA A 102 2.02 6.91 -18.47
CA ALA A 102 0.96 7.20 -19.44
C ALA A 102 0.31 8.58 -19.25
N GLY A 103 0.71 9.34 -18.24
CA GLY A 103 0.25 10.70 -17.97
C GLY A 103 -0.84 10.81 -16.90
N CYS A 104 -1.18 9.72 -16.19
CA CYS A 104 -2.02 9.82 -15.01
C CYS A 104 -1.31 10.62 -13.91
N GLU A 105 -2.05 11.49 -13.23
CA GLU A 105 -1.53 12.24 -12.08
C GLU A 105 -1.60 11.45 -10.77
N ALA A 106 -2.46 10.43 -10.75
CA ALA A 106 -2.56 9.47 -9.67
C ALA A 106 -2.86 8.07 -10.23
N SER A 107 -2.48 7.02 -9.49
CA SER A 107 -2.93 5.65 -9.73
C SER A 107 -3.31 5.01 -8.40
N VAL A 108 -4.46 4.36 -8.35
CA VAL A 108 -5.08 3.81 -7.14
C VAL A 108 -5.25 2.31 -7.27
N ALA A 109 -4.76 1.57 -6.29
CA ALA A 109 -4.83 0.12 -6.24
C ALA A 109 -5.61 -0.34 -5.00
N PRO A 110 -6.90 -0.66 -5.13
CA PRO A 110 -7.76 -0.99 -4.01
C PRO A 110 -7.59 -2.44 -3.55
N VAL A 111 -8.02 -2.74 -2.32
CA VAL A 111 -8.30 -4.10 -1.86
C VAL A 111 -9.79 -4.39 -1.91
N PHE A 112 -10.17 -5.68 -2.04
CA PHE A 112 -11.57 -6.06 -2.24
C PHE A 112 -12.52 -5.60 -1.14
N ASP A 113 -12.05 -5.62 0.12
CA ASP A 113 -12.95 -5.33 1.25
C ASP A 113 -12.89 -3.86 1.67
N HIS A 114 -11.71 -3.34 1.93
CA HIS A 114 -11.52 -1.96 2.44
C HIS A 114 -10.09 -1.49 2.19
N GLY A 115 -9.93 -0.20 1.92
CA GLY A 115 -8.62 0.44 1.84
C GLY A 115 -7.91 0.21 0.52
N LEU A 116 -6.65 0.50 0.56
CA LEU A 116 -5.75 0.43 -0.59
C LEU A 116 -4.58 -0.52 -0.26
N TYR A 117 -3.92 -1.01 -1.31
CA TYR A 117 -2.60 -1.62 -1.18
C TYR A 117 -1.50 -0.78 -1.84
N LEU A 118 -1.87 0.05 -2.82
CA LEU A 118 -0.99 1.05 -3.43
C LEU A 118 -1.73 2.34 -3.75
N LEU A 119 -1.01 3.45 -3.67
CA LEU A 119 -1.37 4.75 -4.21
C LEU A 119 -0.11 5.35 -4.83
N ALA A 120 -0.17 5.76 -6.09
CA ALA A 120 0.90 6.53 -6.69
C ALA A 120 0.40 7.95 -7.02
N LEU A 121 1.23 8.94 -6.77
CA LEU A 121 0.94 10.35 -7.04
C LEU A 121 2.13 10.94 -7.81
N ALA A 122 1.88 11.43 -9.02
CA ALA A 122 2.91 12.11 -9.82
C ALA A 122 3.32 13.46 -9.20
N ARG A 123 2.41 14.08 -8.46
CA ARG A 123 2.61 15.36 -7.74
C ARG A 123 1.70 15.42 -6.51
N PRO A 124 1.97 16.31 -5.56
CA PRO A 124 1.06 16.51 -4.42
C PRO A 124 -0.33 16.92 -4.92
N ILE A 125 -1.37 16.25 -4.41
CA ILE A 125 -2.76 16.65 -4.57
C ILE A 125 -3.25 17.12 -3.20
N PRO A 126 -3.36 18.44 -2.94
CA PRO A 126 -3.61 18.97 -1.59
C PRO A 126 -4.83 18.37 -0.91
N ALA A 127 -5.90 18.13 -1.68
CA ALA A 127 -7.12 17.53 -1.14
C ALA A 127 -6.94 16.05 -0.72
N VAL A 128 -6.03 15.31 -1.34
CA VAL A 128 -5.65 13.94 -0.90
C VAL A 128 -4.80 14.00 0.36
N LEU A 129 -3.86 14.95 0.43
CA LEU A 129 -3.02 15.14 1.61
C LEU A 129 -3.81 15.59 2.84
N ALA A 130 -4.97 16.22 2.65
CA ALA A 130 -5.84 16.69 3.71
C ALA A 130 -6.89 15.66 4.16
N LEU A 131 -6.88 14.44 3.61
CA LEU A 131 -7.85 13.42 4.00
C LEU A 131 -7.69 13.02 5.47
N PRO A 132 -8.80 12.88 6.23
CA PRO A 132 -8.74 12.39 7.60
C PRO A 132 -8.11 11.01 7.72
N GLY A 133 -7.43 10.72 8.82
CA GLY A 133 -6.72 9.46 9.04
C GLY A 133 -7.61 8.23 8.92
N GLU A 134 -8.85 8.31 9.40
CA GLU A 134 -9.84 7.23 9.30
C GLU A 134 -10.25 6.90 7.85
N THR A 135 -10.01 7.79 6.90
CA THR A 135 -10.29 7.55 5.48
C THR A 135 -9.57 6.32 4.95
N TRP A 136 -8.31 6.19 5.33
CA TRP A 136 -7.40 5.19 4.76
C TRP A 136 -7.75 3.74 5.12
N ASP A 137 -8.47 3.55 6.22
CA ASP A 137 -8.92 2.24 6.72
C ASP A 137 -10.43 2.03 6.57
N SER A 138 -11.13 2.99 5.95
CA SER A 138 -12.59 2.92 5.81
C SER A 138 -13.00 1.89 4.74
N PRO A 139 -14.20 1.32 4.83
CA PRO A 139 -14.76 0.46 3.79
C PRO A 139 -14.89 1.15 2.42
N ASN A 140 -14.97 2.48 2.42
CA ASN A 140 -15.08 3.29 1.21
C ASN A 140 -13.79 4.06 0.88
N ALA A 141 -12.65 3.66 1.40
CA ALA A 141 -11.37 4.37 1.22
C ALA A 141 -11.09 4.69 -0.25
N THR A 142 -11.29 3.75 -1.17
CA THR A 142 -11.09 3.97 -2.59
C THR A 142 -11.94 5.13 -3.11
N GLY A 143 -13.23 5.16 -2.80
CA GLY A 143 -14.11 6.25 -3.22
C GLY A 143 -13.74 7.59 -2.60
N LEU A 144 -13.36 7.59 -1.32
CA LEU A 144 -12.95 8.79 -0.60
C LEU A 144 -11.61 9.36 -1.10
N VAL A 145 -10.71 8.51 -1.60
CA VAL A 145 -9.45 8.96 -2.22
C VAL A 145 -9.68 9.41 -3.67
N LEU A 146 -10.53 8.72 -4.43
CA LEU A 146 -10.82 9.09 -5.82
C LEU A 146 -11.60 10.40 -5.93
N ALA A 147 -12.50 10.70 -4.98
CA ALA A 147 -13.31 11.91 -5.04
C ALA A 147 -12.46 13.20 -5.15
N PRO A 148 -11.52 13.49 -4.23
CA PRO A 148 -10.70 14.69 -4.34
C PRO A 148 -9.73 14.69 -5.53
N ILE A 149 -9.32 13.53 -6.03
CA ILE A 149 -8.51 13.43 -7.25
C ILE A 149 -9.34 13.90 -8.46
N ASN A 150 -10.57 13.38 -8.58
CA ASN A 150 -11.49 13.75 -9.66
C ASN A 150 -11.93 15.22 -9.55
N GLU A 151 -12.19 15.73 -8.35
CA GLU A 151 -12.55 17.14 -8.12
C GLU A 151 -11.40 18.09 -8.51
N ALA A 152 -10.16 17.64 -8.35
CA ALA A 152 -8.97 18.37 -8.83
C ALA A 152 -8.81 18.31 -10.36
N GLY A 153 -9.66 17.57 -11.07
CA GLY A 153 -9.56 17.36 -12.53
C GLY A 153 -8.37 16.50 -12.93
N ALA A 154 -7.77 15.79 -11.99
CA ALA A 154 -6.58 14.96 -12.21
C ALA A 154 -6.97 13.64 -12.91
N GLN A 155 -6.16 13.24 -13.89
CA GLN A 155 -6.31 11.95 -14.55
C GLN A 155 -5.85 10.83 -13.60
N VAL A 156 -6.69 9.79 -13.43
CA VAL A 156 -6.42 8.70 -12.50
C VAL A 156 -6.39 7.35 -13.20
N GLY A 157 -5.35 6.56 -12.91
CA GLY A 157 -5.28 5.13 -13.21
C GLY A 157 -5.93 4.32 -12.09
N LEU A 158 -6.54 3.19 -12.45
CA LEU A 158 -7.14 2.28 -11.49
C LEU A 158 -6.62 0.86 -11.72
N VAL A 159 -5.80 0.39 -10.79
CA VAL A 159 -5.26 -0.97 -10.83
C VAL A 159 -6.30 -1.96 -10.30
N ARG A 160 -6.21 -3.19 -10.73
CA ARG A 160 -7.15 -4.23 -10.30
C ARG A 160 -7.15 -4.39 -8.77
N PRO A 161 -8.31 -4.67 -8.16
CA PRO A 161 -8.40 -4.99 -6.74
C PRO A 161 -7.67 -6.28 -6.40
N GLU A 162 -7.02 -6.31 -5.22
CA GLU A 162 -6.38 -7.51 -4.68
C GLU A 162 -6.95 -7.87 -3.30
N ARG A 163 -6.72 -9.10 -2.85
CA ARG A 163 -7.15 -9.55 -1.53
C ARG A 163 -6.09 -9.22 -0.49
N ALA A 164 -6.48 -8.45 0.52
CA ALA A 164 -5.63 -8.21 1.69
C ALA A 164 -5.67 -9.38 2.67
N LEU A 165 -4.61 -9.57 3.42
CA LEU A 165 -4.53 -10.57 4.50
C LEU A 165 -5.00 -9.95 5.82
N ARG A 166 -6.32 -9.96 6.06
CA ARG A 166 -6.92 -9.27 7.22
C ARG A 166 -7.80 -10.17 8.10
N ARG A 167 -8.36 -11.23 7.53
CA ARG A 167 -9.37 -12.10 8.19
C ARG A 167 -9.03 -13.58 8.02
N THR A 168 -9.66 -14.42 8.79
CA THR A 168 -9.55 -15.89 8.67
C THR A 168 -9.84 -16.41 7.27
N GLY A 169 -10.83 -15.82 6.58
CA GLY A 169 -11.15 -16.16 5.19
C GLY A 169 -10.01 -15.88 4.22
N ASP A 170 -9.23 -14.81 4.48
CA ASP A 170 -8.09 -14.43 3.64
C ASP A 170 -6.92 -15.40 3.82
N VAL A 171 -6.72 -15.92 5.04
CA VAL A 171 -5.73 -16.98 5.31
C VAL A 171 -6.01 -18.21 4.46
N ARG A 172 -7.27 -18.66 4.43
CA ARG A 172 -7.67 -19.82 3.61
C ARG A 172 -7.44 -19.56 2.12
N ALA A 173 -7.79 -18.38 1.65
CA ALA A 173 -7.58 -17.98 0.26
C ALA A 173 -6.07 -17.91 -0.07
N ALA A 174 -5.26 -17.31 0.81
CA ALA A 174 -3.82 -17.25 0.64
C ALA A 174 -3.18 -18.64 0.61
N LEU A 175 -3.54 -19.53 1.53
CA LEU A 175 -3.01 -20.90 1.56
C LEU A 175 -3.37 -21.72 0.33
N ALA A 176 -4.48 -21.39 -0.34
CA ALA A 176 -4.89 -22.01 -1.60
C ALA A 176 -4.18 -21.41 -2.83
N ASP A 177 -3.53 -20.24 -2.70
CA ASP A 177 -2.80 -19.61 -3.80
C ASP A 177 -1.46 -20.36 -4.04
N PRO A 178 -1.23 -20.91 -5.25
CA PRO A 178 0.03 -21.57 -5.56
C PRO A 178 1.23 -20.62 -5.58
N LEU A 179 0.99 -19.31 -5.68
CA LEU A 179 2.02 -18.28 -5.71
C LEU A 179 2.35 -17.71 -4.31
N LEU A 180 1.68 -18.20 -3.27
CA LEU A 180 2.06 -17.87 -1.90
C LEU A 180 3.44 -18.45 -1.62
N ASP A 181 4.37 -17.59 -1.17
CA ASP A 181 5.69 -18.07 -0.82
C ASP A 181 5.70 -18.96 0.44
N ASP A 182 6.74 -19.77 0.55
CA ASP A 182 6.82 -20.80 1.58
C ASP A 182 6.92 -20.20 2.99
N GLU A 183 7.62 -19.09 3.19
CA GLU A 183 7.77 -18.47 4.52
C GLU A 183 6.43 -17.98 5.07
N LEU A 184 5.62 -17.30 4.24
CA LEU A 184 4.30 -16.87 4.66
C LEU A 184 3.35 -18.08 4.80
N ARG A 185 3.46 -19.07 3.93
CA ARG A 185 2.70 -20.32 4.01
C ARG A 185 2.91 -21.02 5.34
N GLU A 186 4.15 -21.17 5.80
CA GLU A 186 4.48 -21.78 7.09
C GLU A 186 3.89 -20.97 8.27
N LEU A 187 3.96 -19.64 8.19
CA LEU A 187 3.40 -18.77 9.22
C LEU A 187 1.87 -18.85 9.31
N LEU A 188 1.19 -19.07 8.18
CA LEU A 188 -0.27 -19.11 8.12
C LEU A 188 -0.85 -20.51 8.38
N ALA A 189 -0.11 -21.60 8.07
CA ALA A 189 -0.60 -22.97 8.19
C ALA A 189 -0.45 -23.56 9.59
N GLY A 190 0.53 -23.13 10.36
CA GLY A 190 0.96 -23.73 11.55
C GLY A 190 0.60 -23.37 12.85
#